data_bd6988dc9e58a844edb564f7ac1744f9
#
_entry.id   bd6988dc9e58a844edb564f7ac1744f9
#
_cell.length_a   1.000
_cell.length_b   1.000
_cell.length_c   1.000
_cell.angle_alpha   90.00
_cell.angle_beta   90.00
_cell.angle_gamma   90.00
#
_symmetry.space_group_name_H-M   'P 1'
#
loop_
_entity.id
_entity.type
_entity.pdbx_description
1 polymer ?
#
loop_
_entity_poly.entity_id
_entity_poly.type
_entity_poly.pdbx_seq_one_letter_code
_entity_poly.pdbx_strand_id
1 'polypeptide(L)'
;YWFVRALRSLKEIMISVKESAKGNFSYQLDLNRISPSFLNFAEDVANIQEGFKNAVDDAVKGERMKAELITNVSHDLKTPLTSILSYSELLMQEPLEGAASDYAQIIQQKALRLKSMVQDVFEISKAASDQLPVKPEVLDFGKLLRQTLADMDGEIQKSGLTFKLDLPEQPVEITADGTRLYRVFQNLLQNALNYSLPGSRVYLSLKTTGKAAVASLRNTSRNELPEGVDFTARFVRGDESRTDGGTGLGLSVAKSFTEACGGTFRVETMADLFTAIVSFPLSMHEPKR
;
A
#
# COMPACT_ATOMS: atom_id res chain seq x y z
N TYR A 1 13.46 -26.35 51.16
CA TYR A 1 12.10 -25.91 50.80
C TYR A 1 12.07 -24.47 50.25
N TRP A 2 12.74 -23.53 50.89
CA TRP A 2 12.84 -22.12 50.46
C TRP A 2 13.51 -21.99 49.05
N PHE A 3 14.64 -22.68 48.82
CA PHE A 3 15.37 -22.65 47.55
C PHE A 3 14.55 -23.16 46.36
N VAL A 4 13.75 -24.20 46.54
CA VAL A 4 12.84 -24.73 45.48
C VAL A 4 11.75 -23.72 45.14
N ARG A 5 11.22 -23.03 46.16
CA ARG A 5 10.21 -21.99 45.94
C ARG A 5 10.78 -20.78 45.23
N ALA A 6 11.98 -20.35 45.56
CA ALA A 6 12.69 -19.27 44.88
C ALA A 6 12.99 -19.59 43.41
N LEU A 7 13.44 -20.80 43.08
CA LEU A 7 13.66 -21.23 41.70
C LEU A 7 12.38 -21.30 40.89
N ARG A 8 11.28 -21.74 41.49
CA ARG A 8 9.95 -21.74 40.81
C ARG A 8 9.50 -20.29 40.50
N SER A 9 9.65 -19.36 41.43
CA SER A 9 9.31 -17.97 41.23
C SER A 9 10.12 -17.34 40.08
N LEU A 10 11.41 -17.60 40.04
CA LEU A 10 12.27 -17.11 38.96
C LEU A 10 11.87 -17.67 37.59
N LYS A 11 11.50 -18.96 37.55
CA LYS A 11 11.02 -19.61 36.32
C LYS A 11 9.71 -18.99 35.82
N GLU A 12 8.75 -18.73 36.71
CA GLU A 12 7.47 -18.10 36.34
C GLU A 12 7.71 -16.68 35.81
N ILE A 13 8.56 -15.87 36.45
CA ILE A 13 8.91 -14.54 35.98
C ILE A 13 9.58 -14.60 34.60
N MET A 14 10.54 -15.54 34.40
CA MET A 14 11.18 -15.72 33.09
C MET A 14 10.21 -16.13 31.97
N ILE A 15 9.22 -17.00 32.28
CA ILE A 15 8.19 -17.38 31.33
C ILE A 15 7.36 -16.15 30.94
N SER A 16 6.93 -15.37 31.94
CA SER A 16 6.15 -14.14 31.74
C SER A 16 6.88 -13.14 30.83
N VAL A 17 8.15 -12.85 31.13
CA VAL A 17 8.99 -11.98 30.29
C VAL A 17 9.15 -12.52 28.87
N LYS A 18 9.35 -13.83 28.71
CA LYS A 18 9.51 -14.49 27.41
C LYS A 18 8.23 -14.45 26.56
N GLU A 19 7.07 -14.62 27.18
CA GLU A 19 5.77 -14.49 26.49
C GLU A 19 5.53 -13.03 26.09
N SER A 20 5.86 -12.07 26.93
CA SER A 20 5.78 -10.63 26.59
C SER A 20 6.70 -10.27 25.44
N ALA A 21 7.91 -10.82 25.38
CA ALA A 21 8.84 -10.62 24.28
C ALA A 21 8.33 -11.17 22.94
N LYS A 22 7.37 -12.11 22.96
CA LYS A 22 6.67 -12.61 21.78
C LYS A 22 5.40 -11.81 21.43
N GLY A 23 5.10 -10.75 22.18
CA GLY A 23 3.88 -9.96 22.02
C GLY A 23 2.64 -10.54 22.73
N ASN A 24 2.79 -11.61 23.52
CA ASN A 24 1.69 -12.16 24.31
C ASN A 24 1.60 -11.49 25.69
N PHE A 25 0.98 -10.32 25.73
CA PHE A 25 0.74 -9.56 26.98
C PHE A 25 -0.46 -10.07 27.81
N SER A 26 -1.14 -11.11 27.35
CA SER A 26 -2.28 -11.72 28.09
C SER A 26 -1.82 -12.70 29.18
N TYR A 27 -0.53 -13.07 29.20
CA TYR A 27 0.02 -13.93 30.24
C TYR A 27 0.17 -13.13 31.55
N GLN A 28 -0.74 -13.33 32.46
CA GLN A 28 -0.70 -12.68 33.79
C GLN A 28 0.14 -13.50 34.77
N LEU A 29 1.07 -12.81 35.45
CA LEU A 29 1.88 -13.41 36.50
C LEU A 29 1.05 -13.55 37.78
N ASP A 30 0.91 -14.78 38.30
CA ASP A 30 0.21 -15.02 39.56
C ASP A 30 1.12 -14.67 40.77
N LEU A 31 1.00 -13.42 41.24
CA LEU A 31 1.84 -12.91 42.34
C LEU A 31 1.68 -13.73 43.65
N ASN A 32 0.56 -14.42 43.85
CA ASN A 32 0.35 -15.25 45.05
C ASN A 32 1.26 -16.48 45.10
N ARG A 33 1.79 -16.91 43.94
CA ARG A 33 2.74 -18.04 43.84
C ARG A 33 4.19 -17.63 43.92
N ILE A 34 4.47 -16.32 43.93
CA ILE A 34 5.82 -15.79 43.98
C ILE A 34 6.34 -15.78 45.42
N SER A 35 7.62 -16.10 45.58
CA SER A 35 8.31 -16.01 46.88
C SER A 35 8.43 -14.55 47.30
N PRO A 36 8.25 -14.20 48.61
CA PRO A 36 8.41 -12.82 49.11
C PRO A 36 9.71 -12.13 48.68
N SER A 37 10.79 -12.89 48.52
CA SER A 37 12.08 -12.36 48.09
C SER A 37 12.10 -11.85 46.63
N PHE A 38 11.13 -12.22 45.79
CA PHE A 38 11.00 -11.84 44.39
C PHE A 38 9.73 -11.06 44.11
N LEU A 39 8.93 -10.76 45.13
CA LEU A 39 7.61 -10.14 44.96
C LEU A 39 7.72 -8.76 44.29
N ASN A 40 8.58 -7.90 44.81
CA ASN A 40 8.78 -6.54 44.23
C ASN A 40 9.23 -6.63 42.77
N PHE A 41 10.16 -7.55 42.45
CA PHE A 41 10.62 -7.73 41.06
C PHE A 41 9.51 -8.28 40.15
N ALA A 42 8.65 -9.16 40.66
CA ALA A 42 7.51 -9.68 39.92
C ALA A 42 6.44 -8.61 39.68
N GLU A 43 6.23 -7.72 40.66
CA GLU A 43 5.33 -6.56 40.55
C GLU A 43 5.88 -5.55 39.51
N ASP A 44 7.18 -5.25 39.53
CA ASP A 44 7.81 -4.39 38.52
C ASP A 44 7.63 -4.94 37.10
N VAL A 45 7.86 -6.25 36.91
CA VAL A 45 7.65 -6.92 35.62
C VAL A 45 6.17 -6.86 35.19
N ALA A 46 5.24 -7.10 36.09
CA ALA A 46 3.81 -7.02 35.82
C ALA A 46 3.38 -5.59 35.42
N ASN A 47 3.89 -4.57 36.12
CA ASN A 47 3.64 -3.17 35.81
C ASN A 47 4.20 -2.76 34.44
N ILE A 48 5.39 -3.23 34.09
CA ILE A 48 5.98 -3.02 32.76
C ILE A 48 5.12 -3.67 31.68
N GLN A 49 4.64 -4.91 31.89
CA GLN A 49 3.78 -5.61 30.94
C GLN A 49 2.45 -4.87 30.72
N GLU A 50 1.83 -4.40 31.80
CA GLU A 50 0.60 -3.61 31.73
C GLU A 50 0.83 -2.27 30.99
N GLY A 51 1.94 -1.60 31.29
CA GLY A 51 2.33 -0.38 30.57
C GLY A 51 2.53 -0.60 29.07
N PHE A 52 3.21 -1.67 28.67
CA PHE A 52 3.36 -2.05 27.26
C PHE A 52 2.03 -2.40 26.60
N LYS A 53 1.18 -3.18 27.28
CA LYS A 53 -0.15 -3.52 26.76
C LYS A 53 -0.97 -2.26 26.50
N ASN A 54 -1.02 -1.36 27.47
CA ASN A 54 -1.76 -0.11 27.33
C ASN A 54 -1.21 0.75 26.19
N ALA A 55 0.12 0.85 26.07
CA ALA A 55 0.76 1.60 24.96
C ALA A 55 0.43 0.99 23.58
N VAL A 56 0.41 -0.33 23.47
CA VAL A 56 0.02 -1.03 22.22
C VAL A 56 -1.46 -0.81 21.93
N ASP A 57 -2.33 -0.96 22.93
CA ASP A 57 -3.78 -0.75 22.78
C ASP A 57 -4.10 0.70 22.38
N ASP A 58 -3.40 1.67 22.95
CA ASP A 58 -3.56 3.09 22.60
C ASP A 58 -3.05 3.40 21.19
N ALA A 59 -1.93 2.77 20.77
CA ALA A 59 -1.43 2.89 19.41
C ALA A 59 -2.42 2.29 18.39
N VAL A 60 -2.97 1.11 18.67
CA VAL A 60 -3.98 0.46 17.82
C VAL A 60 -5.27 1.29 17.74
N LYS A 61 -5.74 1.82 18.89
CA LYS A 61 -6.90 2.72 18.90
C LYS A 61 -6.64 4.00 18.11
N GLY A 62 -5.45 4.59 18.23
CA GLY A 62 -5.04 5.76 17.47
C GLY A 62 -5.08 5.52 15.96
N GLU A 63 -4.55 4.39 15.50
CA GLU A 63 -4.59 4.01 14.08
C GLU A 63 -6.01 3.74 13.57
N ARG A 64 -6.85 3.05 14.37
CA ARG A 64 -8.27 2.86 14.03
C ARG A 64 -9.04 4.17 13.94
N MET A 65 -8.82 5.07 14.91
CA MET A 65 -9.47 6.41 14.90
C MET A 65 -9.04 7.24 13.69
N LYS A 66 -7.75 7.20 13.30
CA LYS A 66 -7.29 7.84 12.06
C LYS A 66 -7.99 7.26 10.84
N ALA A 67 -8.15 5.94 10.77
CA ALA A 67 -8.82 5.27 9.66
C ALA A 67 -10.31 5.64 9.58
N GLU A 68 -11.02 5.67 10.71
CA GLU A 68 -12.43 6.10 10.80
C GLU A 68 -12.62 7.55 10.40
N LEU A 69 -11.75 8.45 10.90
CA LEU A 69 -11.79 9.88 10.52
C LEU A 69 -11.60 10.05 9.01
N ILE A 70 -10.61 9.38 8.42
CA ILE A 70 -10.36 9.44 6.98
C ILE A 70 -11.56 8.87 6.20
N THR A 71 -12.18 7.80 6.68
CA THR A 71 -13.36 7.19 6.07
C THR A 71 -14.54 8.17 6.06
N ASN A 72 -14.83 8.80 7.20
CA ASN A 72 -15.93 9.74 7.33
C ASN A 72 -15.70 11.02 6.50
N VAL A 73 -14.50 11.59 6.58
CA VAL A 73 -14.11 12.76 5.79
C VAL A 73 -14.18 12.46 4.28
N SER A 74 -13.74 11.28 3.85
CA SER A 74 -13.80 10.89 2.43
C SER A 74 -15.24 10.76 1.93
N HIS A 75 -16.15 10.23 2.74
CA HIS A 75 -17.56 10.15 2.42
C HIS A 75 -18.16 11.56 2.27
N ASP A 76 -17.86 12.45 3.22
CA ASP A 76 -18.39 13.82 3.23
C ASP A 76 -17.79 14.69 2.11
N LEU A 77 -16.59 14.38 1.65
CA LEU A 77 -15.99 15.03 0.47
C LEU A 77 -16.55 14.50 -0.84
N LYS A 78 -16.97 13.23 -0.91
CA LYS A 78 -17.49 12.62 -2.13
C LYS A 78 -18.77 13.29 -2.61
N THR A 79 -19.66 13.66 -1.71
CA THR A 79 -20.97 14.27 -2.04
C THR A 79 -20.83 15.63 -2.74
N PRO A 80 -20.16 16.66 -2.17
CA PRO A 80 -19.99 17.94 -2.84
C PRO A 80 -19.18 17.84 -4.12
N LEU A 81 -18.20 16.91 -4.15
CA LEU A 81 -17.39 16.70 -5.33
C LEU A 81 -18.17 16.07 -6.49
N THR A 82 -19.10 15.16 -6.19
CA THR A 82 -20.03 14.63 -7.20
C THR A 82 -20.90 15.75 -7.79
N SER A 83 -21.37 16.66 -6.94
CA SER A 83 -22.14 17.82 -7.41
C SER A 83 -21.30 18.74 -8.31
N ILE A 84 -20.06 19.06 -7.93
CA ILE A 84 -19.14 19.86 -8.76
C ILE A 84 -18.92 19.20 -10.12
N LEU A 85 -18.72 17.89 -10.16
CA LEU A 85 -18.56 17.13 -11.41
C LEU A 85 -19.81 17.20 -12.27
N SER A 86 -21.00 16.95 -11.69
CA SER A 86 -22.27 17.01 -12.44
C SER A 86 -22.52 18.37 -13.01
N TYR A 87 -22.29 19.44 -12.25
CA TYR A 87 -22.46 20.81 -12.79
C TYR A 87 -21.38 21.17 -13.82
N SER A 88 -20.16 20.68 -13.68
CA SER A 88 -19.12 20.88 -14.70
C SER A 88 -19.45 20.14 -16.00
N GLU A 89 -20.04 18.93 -15.92
CA GLU A 89 -20.52 18.16 -17.07
C GLU A 89 -21.66 18.87 -17.77
N LEU A 90 -22.64 19.43 -17.02
CA LEU A 90 -23.73 20.24 -17.60
C LEU A 90 -23.18 21.50 -18.26
N LEU A 91 -22.23 22.19 -17.63
CA LEU A 91 -21.60 23.37 -18.20
C LEU A 91 -20.85 23.06 -19.51
N MET A 92 -20.25 21.90 -19.63
CA MET A 92 -19.59 21.45 -20.85
C MET A 92 -20.56 21.11 -22.00
N GLN A 93 -21.84 20.88 -21.70
CA GLN A 93 -22.90 20.68 -22.71
C GLN A 93 -23.47 21.99 -23.27
N GLU A 94 -23.24 23.10 -22.58
CA GLU A 94 -23.65 24.43 -23.08
C GLU A 94 -22.68 24.90 -24.19
N PRO A 95 -23.15 25.73 -25.14
CA PRO A 95 -22.32 26.29 -26.20
C PRO A 95 -21.36 27.36 -25.66
N LEU A 96 -20.33 26.91 -24.95
CA LEU A 96 -19.30 27.79 -24.41
C LEU A 96 -18.24 28.10 -25.46
N GLU A 97 -17.88 29.37 -25.58
CA GLU A 97 -16.84 29.86 -26.50
C GLU A 97 -15.65 30.45 -25.74
N GLY A 98 -14.47 30.37 -26.37
CA GLY A 98 -13.25 30.98 -25.87
C GLY A 98 -12.84 30.53 -24.45
N ALA A 99 -12.43 31.47 -23.61
CA ALA A 99 -11.89 31.20 -22.27
C ALA A 99 -12.89 30.49 -21.35
N ALA A 100 -14.21 30.60 -21.56
CA ALA A 100 -15.19 29.91 -20.73
C ALA A 100 -15.15 28.39 -20.92
N SER A 101 -14.97 27.92 -22.15
CA SER A 101 -14.78 26.50 -22.46
C SER A 101 -13.49 25.93 -21.81
N ASP A 102 -12.42 26.68 -21.91
CA ASP A 102 -11.14 26.29 -21.30
C ASP A 102 -11.25 26.18 -19.76
N TYR A 103 -11.93 27.16 -19.13
CA TYR A 103 -12.14 27.14 -17.69
C TYR A 103 -13.02 25.95 -17.25
N ALA A 104 -14.08 25.65 -17.99
CA ALA A 104 -14.94 24.49 -17.72
C ALA A 104 -14.17 23.19 -17.80
N GLN A 105 -13.34 23.01 -18.81
CA GLN A 105 -12.44 21.84 -18.93
C GLN A 105 -11.46 21.72 -17.77
N ILE A 106 -10.83 22.82 -17.36
CA ILE A 106 -9.91 22.86 -16.22
C ILE A 106 -10.64 22.48 -14.93
N ILE A 107 -11.83 23.02 -14.68
CA ILE A 107 -12.63 22.70 -13.50
C ILE A 107 -12.96 21.21 -13.47
N GLN A 108 -13.45 20.66 -14.57
CA GLN A 108 -13.77 19.23 -14.69
C GLN A 108 -12.54 18.36 -14.40
N GLN A 109 -11.42 18.68 -15.02
CA GLN A 109 -10.17 17.94 -14.83
C GLN A 109 -9.69 17.98 -13.37
N LYS A 110 -9.74 19.15 -12.72
CA LYS A 110 -9.35 19.30 -11.31
C LYS A 110 -10.32 18.58 -10.37
N ALA A 111 -11.64 18.59 -10.67
CA ALA A 111 -12.64 17.87 -9.90
C ALA A 111 -12.48 16.34 -10.02
N LEU A 112 -12.23 15.81 -11.22
CA LEU A 112 -11.92 14.38 -11.44
C LEU A 112 -10.67 13.96 -10.67
N ARG A 113 -9.62 14.79 -10.71
CA ARG A 113 -8.40 14.54 -9.94
C ARG A 113 -8.64 14.50 -8.43
N LEU A 114 -9.43 15.45 -7.90
CA LEU A 114 -9.80 15.47 -6.49
C LEU A 114 -10.61 14.23 -6.09
N LYS A 115 -11.55 13.80 -6.94
CA LYS A 115 -12.31 12.55 -6.75
C LYS A 115 -11.39 11.34 -6.62
N SER A 116 -10.38 11.21 -7.50
CA SER A 116 -9.41 10.13 -7.42
C SER A 116 -8.60 10.21 -6.13
N MET A 117 -8.12 11.39 -5.73
CA MET A 117 -7.37 11.56 -4.48
C MET A 117 -8.17 11.15 -3.23
N VAL A 118 -9.44 11.58 -3.14
CA VAL A 118 -10.32 11.22 -2.02
C VAL A 118 -10.51 9.70 -1.98
N GLN A 119 -10.72 9.08 -3.15
CA GLN A 119 -10.86 7.63 -3.26
C GLN A 119 -9.59 6.89 -2.82
N ASP A 120 -8.42 7.36 -3.25
CA ASP A 120 -7.13 6.76 -2.90
C ASP A 120 -6.85 6.83 -1.39
N VAL A 121 -7.10 7.99 -0.76
CA VAL A 121 -6.97 8.17 0.70
C VAL A 121 -7.89 7.22 1.46
N PHE A 122 -9.14 7.08 1.00
CA PHE A 122 -10.10 6.17 1.60
C PHE A 122 -9.68 4.70 1.52
N GLU A 123 -9.19 4.27 0.34
CA GLU A 123 -8.74 2.89 0.12
C GLU A 123 -7.49 2.56 0.92
N ILE A 124 -6.52 3.48 0.98
CA ILE A 124 -5.32 3.33 1.83
C ILE A 124 -5.71 3.23 3.32
N SER A 125 -6.68 4.03 3.77
CA SER A 125 -7.15 3.99 5.15
C SER A 125 -7.79 2.65 5.50
N LYS A 126 -8.63 2.12 4.60
CA LYS A 126 -9.23 0.78 4.77
C LYS A 126 -8.20 -0.35 4.75
N ALA A 127 -7.18 -0.24 3.89
CA ALA A 127 -6.10 -1.21 3.86
C ALA A 127 -5.29 -1.22 5.16
N ALA A 128 -5.01 -0.04 5.73
CA ALA A 128 -4.25 0.11 6.97
C ALA A 128 -5.01 -0.41 8.21
N SER A 129 -6.35 -0.44 8.17
CA SER A 129 -7.22 -0.92 9.27
C SER A 129 -7.66 -2.38 9.10
N ASP A 130 -7.08 -3.11 8.15
CA ASP A 130 -7.47 -4.50 7.79
C ASP A 130 -8.96 -4.65 7.41
N GLN A 131 -9.60 -3.53 7.03
CA GLN A 131 -11.02 -3.47 6.64
C GLN A 131 -11.21 -3.48 5.12
N LEU A 132 -10.13 -3.62 4.35
CA LEU A 132 -10.22 -3.68 2.90
C LEU A 132 -10.78 -5.05 2.47
N PRO A 133 -11.98 -5.12 1.90
CA PRO A 133 -12.49 -6.39 1.41
C PRO A 133 -11.65 -6.84 0.21
N VAL A 134 -10.94 -7.95 0.37
CA VAL A 134 -10.15 -8.59 -0.68
C VAL A 134 -10.88 -9.85 -1.12
N LYS A 135 -11.01 -10.06 -2.43
CA LYS A 135 -11.61 -11.26 -3.02
C LYS A 135 -10.51 -12.04 -3.75
N PRO A 136 -9.77 -12.91 -3.02
CA PRO A 136 -8.68 -13.65 -3.64
C PRO A 136 -9.24 -14.70 -4.61
N GLU A 137 -8.67 -14.72 -5.80
CA GLU A 137 -8.95 -15.71 -6.86
C GLU A 137 -7.63 -16.14 -7.51
N VAL A 138 -7.62 -17.32 -8.10
CA VAL A 138 -6.48 -17.76 -8.91
C VAL A 138 -6.57 -17.05 -10.25
N LEU A 139 -5.52 -16.31 -10.61
CA LEU A 139 -5.46 -15.54 -11.85
C LEU A 139 -4.09 -15.68 -12.54
N ASP A 140 -4.08 -15.50 -13.86
CA ASP A 140 -2.86 -15.41 -14.66
C ASP A 140 -2.30 -13.98 -14.57
N PHE A 141 -1.17 -13.84 -13.88
CA PHE A 141 -0.50 -12.56 -13.65
C PHE A 141 -0.01 -11.93 -14.98
N GLY A 142 0.49 -12.73 -15.91
CA GLY A 142 0.91 -12.25 -17.24
C GLY A 142 -0.26 -11.70 -18.06
N LYS A 143 -1.42 -12.36 -18.01
CA LYS A 143 -2.65 -11.89 -18.67
C LYS A 143 -3.13 -10.57 -18.09
N LEU A 144 -3.12 -10.42 -16.74
CA LEU A 144 -3.50 -9.17 -16.08
C LEU A 144 -2.60 -8.01 -16.49
N LEU A 145 -1.28 -8.22 -16.56
CA LEU A 145 -0.33 -7.20 -17.00
C LEU A 145 -0.59 -6.77 -18.45
N ARG A 146 -0.80 -7.73 -19.35
CA ARG A 146 -1.14 -7.45 -20.76
C ARG A 146 -2.44 -6.67 -20.89
N GLN A 147 -3.46 -7.03 -20.11
CA GLN A 147 -4.73 -6.30 -20.09
C GLN A 147 -4.55 -4.86 -19.60
N THR A 148 -3.83 -4.66 -18.50
CA THR A 148 -3.58 -3.31 -17.96
C THR A 148 -2.85 -2.42 -18.98
N LEU A 149 -1.86 -2.97 -19.70
CA LEU A 149 -1.15 -2.26 -20.77
C LEU A 149 -2.09 -1.90 -21.93
N ALA A 150 -2.95 -2.84 -22.36
CA ALA A 150 -3.89 -2.61 -23.45
C ALA A 150 -4.91 -1.51 -23.09
N ASP A 151 -5.41 -1.50 -21.85
CA ASP A 151 -6.36 -0.47 -21.38
C ASP A 151 -5.71 0.93 -21.31
N MET A 152 -4.38 1.00 -21.15
CA MET A 152 -3.63 2.27 -21.09
C MET A 152 -2.91 2.61 -22.41
N ASP A 153 -3.12 1.86 -23.48
CA ASP A 153 -2.40 2.02 -24.77
C ASP A 153 -2.49 3.45 -25.32
N GLY A 154 -3.66 4.07 -25.26
CA GLY A 154 -3.85 5.44 -25.73
C GLY A 154 -2.99 6.48 -24.99
N GLU A 155 -2.74 6.30 -23.68
CA GLU A 155 -1.88 7.18 -22.89
C GLU A 155 -0.41 6.87 -23.14
N ILE A 156 -0.08 5.58 -23.28
CA ILE A 156 1.27 5.10 -23.60
C ILE A 156 1.73 5.67 -24.95
N GLN A 157 0.91 5.59 -25.98
CA GLN A 157 1.23 6.11 -27.31
C GLN A 157 1.45 7.63 -27.29
N LYS A 158 0.62 8.38 -26.56
CA LYS A 158 0.75 9.85 -26.44
C LYS A 158 1.98 10.28 -25.64
N SER A 159 2.52 9.42 -24.77
CA SER A 159 3.66 9.77 -23.89
C SER A 159 4.99 9.91 -24.61
N GLY A 160 5.14 9.32 -25.80
CA GLY A 160 6.42 9.22 -26.50
C GLY A 160 7.44 8.29 -25.85
N LEU A 161 7.05 7.51 -24.83
CA LEU A 161 7.89 6.51 -24.19
C LEU A 161 7.88 5.18 -24.96
N THR A 162 9.00 4.46 -24.92
CA THR A 162 9.09 3.13 -25.54
C THR A 162 8.96 2.03 -24.48
N PHE A 163 7.87 1.29 -24.48
CA PHE A 163 7.70 0.15 -23.59
C PHE A 163 8.40 -1.09 -24.11
N LYS A 164 9.20 -1.74 -23.27
CA LYS A 164 9.89 -3.00 -23.50
C LYS A 164 9.31 -4.04 -22.53
N LEU A 165 8.70 -5.08 -23.11
CA LEU A 165 7.97 -6.11 -22.36
C LEU A 165 8.77 -7.41 -22.37
N ASP A 166 8.97 -7.99 -21.17
CA ASP A 166 9.55 -9.33 -20.96
C ASP A 166 8.54 -10.12 -20.11
N LEU A 167 7.46 -10.55 -20.78
CA LEU A 167 6.36 -11.28 -20.17
C LEU A 167 6.29 -12.70 -20.73
N PRO A 168 6.19 -13.74 -19.88
CA PRO A 168 6.11 -15.11 -20.32
C PRO A 168 4.85 -15.36 -21.14
N GLU A 169 4.94 -16.25 -22.15
CA GLU A 169 3.79 -16.71 -22.91
C GLU A 169 2.93 -17.67 -22.09
N GLN A 170 3.57 -18.48 -21.26
CA GLN A 170 2.88 -19.43 -20.40
C GLN A 170 2.21 -18.71 -19.23
N PRO A 171 1.03 -19.17 -18.79
CA PRO A 171 0.35 -18.60 -17.62
C PRO A 171 1.22 -18.66 -16.36
N VAL A 172 1.26 -17.57 -15.63
CA VAL A 172 1.89 -17.47 -14.30
C VAL A 172 0.79 -17.28 -13.27
N GLU A 173 0.37 -18.38 -12.65
CA GLU A 173 -0.76 -18.37 -11.73
C GLU A 173 -0.36 -17.92 -10.34
N ILE A 174 -1.10 -16.94 -9.83
CA ILE A 174 -1.01 -16.43 -8.45
C ILE A 174 -2.40 -16.35 -7.84
N THR A 175 -2.48 -16.28 -6.51
CA THR A 175 -3.74 -16.02 -5.81
C THR A 175 -3.76 -14.57 -5.34
N ALA A 176 -4.65 -13.75 -5.91
CA ALA A 176 -4.80 -12.33 -5.57
C ALA A 176 -6.20 -11.83 -5.96
N ASP A 177 -6.56 -10.62 -5.51
CA ASP A 177 -7.73 -9.90 -6.01
C ASP A 177 -7.36 -9.21 -7.34
N GLY A 178 -7.93 -9.69 -8.45
CA GLY A 178 -7.63 -9.21 -9.80
C GLY A 178 -7.90 -7.72 -9.97
N THR A 179 -8.99 -7.19 -9.38
CA THR A 179 -9.34 -5.77 -9.45
C THR A 179 -8.31 -4.90 -8.71
N ARG A 180 -7.87 -5.35 -7.53
CA ARG A 180 -6.85 -4.65 -6.74
C ARG A 180 -5.50 -4.68 -7.43
N LEU A 181 -5.10 -5.83 -7.94
CA LEU A 181 -3.83 -5.98 -8.62
C LEU A 181 -3.78 -5.21 -9.94
N TYR A 182 -4.89 -5.15 -10.70
CA TYR A 182 -5.02 -4.27 -11.86
C TYR A 182 -4.72 -2.81 -11.47
N ARG A 183 -5.29 -2.32 -10.37
CA ARG A 183 -5.07 -0.94 -9.90
C ARG A 183 -3.63 -0.70 -9.42
N VAL A 184 -2.95 -1.72 -8.88
CA VAL A 184 -1.52 -1.65 -8.57
C VAL A 184 -0.74 -1.30 -9.84
N PHE A 185 -0.93 -2.06 -10.92
CA PHE A 185 -0.18 -1.84 -12.15
C PHE A 185 -0.62 -0.59 -12.90
N GLN A 186 -1.89 -0.22 -12.85
CA GLN A 186 -2.35 1.07 -13.36
C GLN A 186 -1.60 2.23 -12.67
N ASN A 187 -1.46 2.22 -11.35
CA ASN A 187 -0.71 3.23 -10.62
C ASN A 187 0.79 3.24 -10.98
N LEU A 188 1.39 2.06 -11.15
CA LEU A 188 2.80 1.96 -11.53
C LEU A 188 3.05 2.46 -12.95
N LEU A 189 2.19 2.10 -13.90
CA LEU A 189 2.27 2.57 -15.29
C LEU A 189 2.04 4.08 -15.35
N GLN A 190 1.04 4.60 -14.66
CA GLN A 190 0.77 6.05 -14.58
C GLN A 190 1.95 6.80 -13.96
N ASN A 191 2.61 6.23 -12.95
CA ASN A 191 3.83 6.78 -12.38
C ASN A 191 4.94 6.86 -13.45
N ALA A 192 5.17 5.79 -14.21
CA ALA A 192 6.14 5.79 -15.28
C ALA A 192 5.81 6.83 -16.35
N LEU A 193 4.53 6.94 -16.78
CA LEU A 193 4.10 7.95 -17.75
C LEU A 193 4.35 9.39 -17.27
N ASN A 194 4.14 9.65 -15.98
CA ASN A 194 4.26 11.00 -15.42
C ASN A 194 5.71 11.44 -15.16
N TYR A 195 6.57 10.50 -14.76
CA TYR A 195 7.89 10.83 -14.21
C TYR A 195 9.08 10.38 -15.06
N SER A 196 8.86 9.58 -16.12
CA SER A 196 9.97 9.16 -16.98
C SER A 196 10.55 10.30 -17.79
N LEU A 197 11.83 10.19 -18.08
CA LEU A 197 12.53 11.07 -19.03
C LEU A 197 11.87 10.92 -20.41
N PRO A 198 11.46 12.02 -21.06
CA PRO A 198 10.84 11.97 -22.39
C PRO A 198 11.69 11.20 -23.42
N GLY A 199 11.06 10.36 -24.23
CA GLY A 199 11.73 9.54 -25.23
C GLY A 199 12.53 8.34 -24.66
N SER A 200 12.54 8.15 -23.35
CA SER A 200 13.23 7.03 -22.70
C SER A 200 12.44 5.71 -22.81
N ARG A 201 13.00 4.65 -22.22
CA ARG A 201 12.39 3.33 -22.21
C ARG A 201 11.80 2.99 -20.85
N VAL A 202 10.64 2.33 -20.85
CA VAL A 202 10.03 1.71 -19.68
C VAL A 202 10.09 0.20 -19.86
N TYR A 203 10.62 -0.52 -18.89
CA TYR A 203 10.76 -1.97 -18.92
C TYR A 203 9.75 -2.59 -17.96
N LEU A 204 8.87 -3.44 -18.48
CA LEU A 204 7.97 -4.26 -17.67
C LEU A 204 8.32 -5.72 -17.87
N SER A 205 8.68 -6.40 -16.79
CA SER A 205 9.00 -7.83 -16.83
C SER A 205 8.22 -8.61 -15.77
N LEU A 206 7.92 -9.88 -16.09
CA LEU A 206 7.37 -10.85 -15.15
C LEU A 206 8.24 -12.11 -15.21
N LYS A 207 8.79 -12.50 -14.07
CA LYS A 207 9.67 -13.67 -13.96
C LYS A 207 9.23 -14.54 -12.79
N THR A 208 9.42 -15.84 -12.94
CA THR A 208 9.28 -16.79 -11.83
C THR A 208 10.65 -17.04 -11.21
N THR A 209 10.75 -16.84 -9.90
CA THR A 209 11.99 -17.05 -9.14
C THR A 209 11.69 -17.96 -7.94
N GLY A 210 12.12 -19.21 -8.00
CA GLY A 210 11.77 -20.21 -7.00
C GLY A 210 10.26 -20.46 -6.94
N LYS A 211 9.65 -20.11 -5.80
CA LYS A 211 8.20 -20.26 -5.57
C LYS A 211 7.41 -18.95 -5.72
N ALA A 212 8.01 -17.92 -6.30
CA ALA A 212 7.40 -16.61 -6.43
C ALA A 212 7.33 -16.13 -7.88
N ALA A 213 6.25 -15.43 -8.21
CA ALA A 213 6.11 -14.62 -9.41
C ALA A 213 6.53 -13.18 -9.07
N VAL A 214 7.47 -12.62 -9.82
CA VAL A 214 8.04 -11.30 -9.60
C VAL A 214 7.82 -10.45 -10.83
N ALA A 215 6.97 -9.43 -10.71
CA ALA A 215 6.82 -8.40 -11.73
C ALA A 215 7.68 -7.19 -11.36
N SER A 216 8.38 -6.62 -12.32
CA SER A 216 9.13 -5.38 -12.12
C SER A 216 8.83 -4.38 -13.23
N LEU A 217 8.61 -3.13 -12.82
CA LEU A 217 8.50 -1.99 -13.72
C LEU A 217 9.66 -1.05 -13.45
N ARG A 218 10.44 -0.76 -14.50
CA ARG A 218 11.64 0.06 -14.41
C ARG A 218 11.59 1.19 -15.43
N ASN A 219 11.93 2.39 -15.00
CA ASN A 219 12.02 3.55 -15.86
C ASN A 219 13.15 4.49 -15.43
N THR A 220 13.65 5.27 -16.36
CA THR A 220 14.56 6.38 -16.07
C THR A 220 13.75 7.60 -15.69
N SER A 221 13.97 8.14 -14.50
CA SER A 221 13.31 9.36 -14.03
C SER A 221 13.81 10.57 -14.81
N ARG A 222 12.93 11.56 -14.97
CA ARG A 222 13.30 12.85 -15.56
C ARG A 222 14.28 13.63 -14.70
N ASN A 223 14.13 13.49 -13.39
CA ASN A 223 14.95 14.15 -12.38
C ASN A 223 15.72 13.10 -11.59
N GLU A 224 16.87 13.49 -11.05
CA GLU A 224 17.61 12.67 -10.11
C GLU A 224 16.73 12.30 -8.89
N LEU A 225 16.81 11.05 -8.47
CA LEU A 225 16.02 10.57 -7.35
C LEU A 225 16.81 10.73 -6.06
N PRO A 226 16.25 11.39 -5.03
CA PRO A 226 16.95 11.59 -3.77
C PRO A 226 17.21 10.25 -3.07
N GLU A 227 18.43 10.10 -2.53
CA GLU A 227 18.82 8.92 -1.76
C GLU A 227 18.11 8.89 -0.40
N GLY A 228 17.79 7.67 0.09
CA GLY A 228 17.21 7.46 1.41
C GLY A 228 15.74 7.87 1.56
N VAL A 229 15.07 8.27 0.49
CA VAL A 229 13.65 8.61 0.49
C VAL A 229 12.79 7.35 0.34
N ASP A 230 11.86 7.15 1.26
CA ASP A 230 10.81 6.13 1.09
C ASP A 230 9.70 6.66 0.17
N PHE A 231 9.81 6.38 -1.12
CA PHE A 231 8.79 6.75 -2.12
C PHE A 231 7.45 6.02 -1.92
N THR A 232 7.38 5.03 -1.05
CA THR A 232 6.13 4.34 -0.70
C THR A 232 5.36 5.01 0.42
N ALA A 233 5.97 5.97 1.11
CA ALA A 233 5.30 6.77 2.12
C ALA A 233 4.23 7.68 1.49
N ARG A 234 3.19 8.00 2.28
CA ARG A 234 2.05 8.80 1.80
C ARG A 234 2.49 10.24 1.53
N PHE A 235 2.02 10.82 0.43
CA PHE A 235 2.27 12.21 0.02
C PHE A 235 3.75 12.54 -0.28
N VAL A 236 4.61 11.53 -0.41
CA VAL A 236 5.99 11.75 -0.83
C VAL A 236 6.03 11.99 -2.33
N ARG A 237 6.74 13.04 -2.74
CA ARG A 237 7.00 13.40 -4.13
C ARG A 237 8.51 13.55 -4.32
N GLY A 238 9.03 13.06 -5.42
CA GLY A 238 10.43 13.26 -5.78
C GLY A 238 10.74 14.70 -6.25
N ASP A 239 9.71 15.49 -6.58
CA ASP A 239 9.86 16.88 -7.03
C ASP A 239 8.73 17.74 -6.45
N GLU A 240 9.05 18.65 -5.54
CA GLU A 240 8.11 19.58 -4.89
C GLU A 240 7.68 20.74 -5.83
N SER A 241 8.40 20.98 -6.91
CA SER A 241 8.25 22.19 -7.74
C SER A 241 7.09 22.12 -8.76
N ARG A 242 6.43 20.96 -8.97
CA ARG A 242 5.39 20.79 -9.99
C ARG A 242 3.97 20.74 -9.41
N THR A 243 3.19 21.75 -9.75
CA THR A 243 1.74 21.83 -9.48
C THR A 243 0.92 20.78 -10.26
N ASP A 244 1.42 20.23 -11.36
CA ASP A 244 0.72 19.26 -12.24
C ASP A 244 1.15 17.79 -12.06
N GLY A 245 2.12 17.52 -11.21
CA GLY A 245 2.56 16.15 -10.85
C GLY A 245 1.53 15.40 -10.00
N GLY A 246 1.59 14.08 -9.99
CA GLY A 246 0.65 13.16 -9.31
C GLY A 246 0.34 13.49 -7.85
N THR A 247 -0.57 12.73 -7.26
CA THR A 247 -1.09 12.95 -5.90
C THR A 247 -0.09 12.62 -4.78
N GLY A 248 1.01 11.92 -5.10
CA GLY A 248 1.94 11.33 -4.12
C GLY A 248 1.33 10.12 -3.37
N LEU A 249 0.20 9.61 -3.83
CA LEU A 249 -0.51 8.47 -3.22
C LEU A 249 -0.38 7.18 -4.04
N GLY A 250 -0.08 7.25 -5.33
CA GLY A 250 -0.11 6.09 -6.23
C GLY A 250 0.78 4.93 -5.77
N LEU A 251 2.01 5.19 -5.31
CA LEU A 251 2.91 4.15 -4.81
C LEU A 251 2.47 3.60 -3.45
N SER A 252 1.92 4.42 -2.57
CA SER A 252 1.38 3.96 -1.29
C SER A 252 0.10 3.12 -1.47
N VAL A 253 -0.75 3.45 -2.45
CA VAL A 253 -1.89 2.61 -2.88
C VAL A 253 -1.39 1.27 -3.42
N ALA A 254 -0.40 1.30 -4.34
CA ALA A 254 0.16 0.09 -4.92
C ALA A 254 0.75 -0.84 -3.86
N LYS A 255 1.50 -0.31 -2.89
CA LYS A 255 2.02 -1.05 -1.75
C LYS A 255 0.89 -1.66 -0.90
N SER A 256 -0.05 -0.83 -0.45
CA SER A 256 -1.15 -1.27 0.42
C SER A 256 -2.00 -2.37 -0.22
N PHE A 257 -2.30 -2.27 -1.53
CA PHE A 257 -3.07 -3.29 -2.23
C PHE A 257 -2.29 -4.58 -2.46
N THR A 258 -1.00 -4.47 -2.79
CA THR A 258 -0.14 -5.64 -2.94
C THR A 258 -0.07 -6.43 -1.63
N GLU A 259 0.19 -5.74 -0.51
CA GLU A 259 0.29 -6.35 0.81
C GLU A 259 -1.06 -6.93 1.28
N ALA A 260 -2.17 -6.22 1.09
CA ALA A 260 -3.52 -6.72 1.39
C ALA A 260 -3.88 -7.97 0.58
N CYS A 261 -3.36 -8.12 -0.65
CA CYS A 261 -3.53 -9.32 -1.48
C CYS A 261 -2.53 -10.44 -1.15
N GLY A 262 -1.69 -10.30 -0.12
CA GLY A 262 -0.72 -11.32 0.30
C GLY A 262 0.60 -11.30 -0.48
N GLY A 263 0.86 -10.25 -1.27
CA GLY A 263 2.11 -10.03 -1.97
C GLY A 263 3.10 -9.17 -1.20
N THR A 264 4.25 -8.88 -1.82
CA THR A 264 5.25 -7.93 -1.32
C THR A 264 5.52 -6.85 -2.35
N PHE A 265 5.70 -5.62 -1.88
CA PHE A 265 5.98 -4.44 -2.71
C PHE A 265 7.29 -3.80 -2.28
N ARG A 266 8.17 -3.49 -3.23
CA ARG A 266 9.42 -2.77 -2.99
C ARG A 266 9.67 -1.75 -4.08
N VAL A 267 10.35 -0.66 -3.71
CA VAL A 267 10.89 0.33 -4.63
C VAL A 267 12.40 0.36 -4.44
N GLU A 268 13.13 0.34 -5.55
CA GLU A 268 14.57 0.48 -5.60
C GLU A 268 14.90 1.66 -6.49
N THR A 269 15.82 2.51 -6.04
CA THR A 269 16.30 3.66 -6.81
C THR A 269 17.82 3.61 -6.90
N MET A 270 18.36 3.95 -8.07
CA MET A 270 19.80 4.06 -8.30
C MET A 270 20.03 5.21 -9.27
N ALA A 271 20.55 6.31 -8.76
CA ALA A 271 20.64 7.58 -9.49
C ALA A 271 19.27 8.01 -10.04
N ASP A 272 19.09 8.08 -11.36
CA ASP A 272 17.83 8.38 -12.04
C ASP A 272 16.97 7.14 -12.37
N LEU A 273 17.45 5.95 -12.04
CA LEU A 273 16.74 4.71 -12.32
C LEU A 273 15.77 4.36 -11.19
N PHE A 274 14.48 4.30 -11.51
CA PHE A 274 13.41 3.89 -10.62
C PHE A 274 12.96 2.46 -10.96
N THR A 275 12.80 1.60 -9.97
CA THR A 275 12.30 0.24 -10.15
C THR A 275 11.26 -0.07 -9.08
N ALA A 276 10.02 -0.37 -9.50
CA ALA A 276 9.00 -0.93 -8.63
C ALA A 276 8.93 -2.46 -8.82
N ILE A 277 8.89 -3.20 -7.73
CA ILE A 277 8.91 -4.66 -7.69
C ILE A 277 7.70 -5.15 -6.91
N VAL A 278 6.90 -6.01 -7.55
CA VAL A 278 5.71 -6.66 -7.00
C VAL A 278 5.92 -8.16 -7.03
N SER A 279 5.80 -8.84 -5.89
CA SER A 279 6.02 -10.28 -5.81
C SER A 279 4.84 -10.98 -5.12
N PHE A 280 4.43 -12.12 -5.68
CA PHE A 280 3.41 -13.00 -5.11
C PHE A 280 3.93 -14.44 -5.07
N PRO A 281 3.50 -15.24 -4.08
CA PRO A 281 3.68 -16.68 -4.13
C PRO A 281 2.98 -17.26 -5.39
N LEU A 282 3.61 -18.22 -6.05
CA LEU A 282 2.95 -18.99 -7.10
C LEU A 282 1.82 -19.82 -6.49
N SER A 283 0.65 -19.86 -7.16
CA SER A 283 -0.41 -20.77 -6.78
C SER A 283 0.07 -22.20 -6.93
N MET A 284 0.09 -22.96 -5.84
CA MET A 284 0.37 -24.38 -5.93
C MET A 284 -0.87 -25.07 -6.53
N HIS A 285 -0.75 -25.55 -7.74
CA HIS A 285 -1.72 -26.51 -8.26
C HIS A 285 -1.54 -27.80 -7.46
N GLU A 286 -2.45 -28.10 -6.51
CA GLU A 286 -2.62 -29.49 -6.10
C GLU A 286 -3.13 -30.25 -7.34
N PRO A 287 -2.43 -31.29 -7.82
CA PRO A 287 -2.95 -32.09 -8.90
C PRO A 287 -4.30 -32.66 -8.44
N LYS A 288 -5.36 -32.28 -9.13
CA LYS A 288 -6.68 -32.93 -8.93
C LYS A 288 -6.47 -34.43 -9.04
N ARG A 289 -6.60 -35.14 -7.91
CA ARG A 289 -6.69 -36.60 -7.85
C ARG A 289 -7.98 -37.09 -8.47
#